data_ad2bb6b49faa760e59b8e7916e54ee69
#
_entry.id   ad2bb6b49faa760e59b8e7916e54ee69
#
_cell.length_a   1.000
_cell.length_b   1.000
_cell.length_c   1.000
_cell.angle_alpha   90.00
_cell.angle_beta   90.00
_cell.angle_gamma   90.00
#
_symmetry.space_group_name_H-M   'P 1'
#
loop_
_entity.id
_entity.type
_entity.pdbx_description
1 polymer ?
#
loop_
_entity_poly.entity_id
_entity_poly.type
_entity_poly.pdbx_seq_one_letter_code
_entity_poly.pdbx_strand_id
1 'polypeptide(L)'
;VLKSMGKLSPEERPQVGKLANEVRDRFEAALEARRATLAAAELEARMAAEAVDVTLPGRAMPQGHEHIISSIIEEMEDFFAAIGYTVEDGPRIETEYFNFTALNTPPDHPSRSARDTFYVVDESDGADGQATTGVIGESNVLLRTQTSGVQVHTMQAQKPPIYMIAPGNVFRPDAADPCHLPQFHQVEGLVVDKGITFGDLKGTLDAFIRAMFGPERKTRY
;
A
#
# COMPACT_ATOMS: atom_id res chain seq x y z
N VAL A 1 52.17 -56.67 -10.02
CA VAL A 1 51.87 -57.91 -10.78
C VAL A 1 51.96 -57.62 -12.28
N LEU A 2 51.24 -56.65 -12.85
CA LEU A 2 51.23 -56.37 -14.30
C LEU A 2 52.64 -55.96 -14.85
N LYS A 3 53.44 -55.19 -14.07
CA LYS A 3 54.79 -54.81 -14.48
C LYS A 3 55.84 -55.99 -14.47
N SER A 4 55.53 -57.09 -13.78
CA SER A 4 56.41 -58.26 -13.69
C SER A 4 56.02 -59.37 -14.66
N MET A 5 54.93 -59.26 -15.42
CA MET A 5 54.46 -60.22 -16.41
C MET A 5 55.49 -60.52 -17.53
N GLY A 6 56.37 -59.57 -17.83
CA GLY A 6 57.45 -59.78 -18.81
C GLY A 6 58.51 -60.79 -18.39
N LYS A 7 58.61 -61.20 -17.12
CA LYS A 7 59.58 -62.13 -16.54
C LYS A 7 59.03 -63.55 -16.42
N LEU A 8 57.75 -63.79 -16.77
CA LEU A 8 57.11 -65.12 -16.70
C LEU A 8 57.28 -65.87 -17.98
N SER A 9 57.24 -67.24 -17.90
CA SER A 9 57.26 -68.07 -19.02
C SER A 9 56.04 -67.89 -19.94
N PRO A 10 56.12 -68.29 -21.25
CA PRO A 10 54.99 -68.10 -22.17
C PRO A 10 53.72 -68.87 -21.75
N GLU A 11 53.88 -69.94 -20.98
CA GLU A 11 52.79 -70.78 -20.51
C GLU A 11 52.11 -70.27 -19.23
N GLU A 12 52.82 -69.53 -18.40
CA GLU A 12 52.34 -68.92 -17.12
C GLU A 12 51.64 -67.60 -17.33
N ARG A 13 51.98 -66.85 -18.37
CA ARG A 13 51.42 -65.50 -18.63
C ARG A 13 49.89 -65.45 -18.73
N PRO A 14 49.24 -66.40 -19.43
CA PRO A 14 47.77 -66.42 -19.54
C PRO A 14 47.10 -66.69 -18.21
N GLN A 15 47.67 -67.57 -17.38
CA GLN A 15 47.13 -67.91 -16.06
C GLN A 15 47.20 -66.77 -15.09
N VAL A 16 48.37 -66.12 -15.02
CA VAL A 16 48.59 -64.99 -14.17
C VAL A 16 47.76 -63.75 -14.65
N GLY A 17 47.63 -63.59 -15.96
CA GLY A 17 46.76 -62.57 -16.55
C GLY A 17 45.29 -62.76 -16.19
N LYS A 18 44.80 -64.01 -16.27
CA LYS A 18 43.44 -64.34 -15.87
C LYS A 18 43.21 -64.05 -14.37
N LEU A 19 44.12 -64.56 -13.53
CA LEU A 19 44.04 -64.31 -12.07
C LEU A 19 44.09 -62.81 -11.71
N ALA A 20 44.94 -62.03 -12.36
CA ALA A 20 45.04 -60.58 -12.15
C ALA A 20 43.76 -59.86 -12.55
N ASN A 21 43.10 -60.26 -13.63
CA ASN A 21 41.82 -59.72 -14.03
C ASN A 21 40.72 -60.11 -13.05
N GLU A 22 40.64 -61.35 -12.61
CA GLU A 22 39.67 -61.83 -11.61
C GLU A 22 39.81 -61.04 -10.30
N VAL A 23 41.04 -60.82 -9.84
CA VAL A 23 41.30 -60.04 -8.64
C VAL A 23 40.88 -58.57 -8.83
N ARG A 24 41.22 -57.98 -9.99
CA ARG A 24 40.78 -56.62 -10.31
C ARG A 24 39.27 -56.49 -10.30
N ASP A 25 38.57 -57.40 -11.02
CA ASP A 25 37.13 -57.36 -11.16
C ASP A 25 36.43 -57.56 -9.79
N ARG A 26 36.95 -58.43 -8.94
CA ARG A 26 36.51 -58.59 -7.55
C ARG A 26 36.73 -57.35 -6.71
N PHE A 27 37.89 -56.73 -6.88
CA PHE A 27 38.20 -55.50 -6.15
C PHE A 27 37.30 -54.36 -6.58
N GLU A 28 37.07 -54.14 -7.87
CA GLU A 28 36.19 -53.15 -8.42
C GLU A 28 34.77 -53.38 -7.96
N ALA A 29 34.24 -54.61 -7.99
CA ALA A 29 32.92 -54.92 -7.49
C ALA A 29 32.78 -54.67 -5.98
N ALA A 30 33.77 -55.03 -5.17
CA ALA A 30 33.76 -54.76 -3.73
C ALA A 30 33.84 -53.28 -3.41
N LEU A 31 34.59 -52.50 -4.18
CA LEU A 31 34.73 -51.07 -4.04
C LEU A 31 33.36 -50.39 -4.36
N GLU A 32 32.75 -50.78 -5.45
CA GLU A 32 31.45 -50.19 -5.85
C GLU A 32 30.34 -50.57 -4.87
N ALA A 33 30.30 -51.82 -4.39
CA ALA A 33 29.37 -52.22 -3.34
C ALA A 33 29.58 -51.41 -2.05
N ARG A 34 30.83 -51.11 -1.68
CA ARG A 34 31.12 -50.32 -0.48
C ARG A 34 30.73 -48.85 -0.68
N ARG A 35 30.99 -48.28 -1.86
CA ARG A 35 30.56 -46.92 -2.21
C ARG A 35 29.05 -46.79 -2.12
N ALA A 36 28.30 -47.72 -2.71
CA ALA A 36 26.83 -47.72 -2.66
C ALA A 36 26.31 -47.77 -1.20
N THR A 37 26.91 -48.64 -0.37
CA THR A 37 26.56 -48.73 1.04
C THR A 37 26.82 -47.46 1.80
N LEU A 38 27.97 -46.79 1.58
CA LEU A 38 28.31 -45.54 2.25
C LEU A 38 27.41 -44.40 1.77
N ALA A 39 27.13 -44.33 0.47
CA ALA A 39 26.22 -43.30 -0.08
C ALA A 39 24.79 -43.47 0.45
N ALA A 40 24.30 -44.68 0.60
CA ALA A 40 23.00 -44.94 1.18
C ALA A 40 22.95 -44.52 2.68
N ALA A 41 23.99 -44.85 3.45
CA ALA A 41 24.06 -44.50 4.83
C ALA A 41 24.18 -42.95 5.04
N GLU A 42 24.93 -42.27 4.18
CA GLU A 42 25.04 -40.84 4.18
C GLU A 42 23.70 -40.14 3.83
N LEU A 43 23.00 -40.68 2.82
CA LEU A 43 21.68 -40.18 2.45
C LEU A 43 20.69 -40.35 3.61
N GLU A 44 20.67 -41.50 4.24
CA GLU A 44 19.78 -41.79 5.37
C GLU A 44 20.09 -40.88 6.57
N ALA A 45 21.35 -40.69 6.89
CA ALA A 45 21.78 -39.76 7.95
C ALA A 45 21.35 -38.31 7.65
N ARG A 46 21.50 -37.89 6.39
CA ARG A 46 21.06 -36.56 5.96
C ARG A 46 19.53 -36.41 6.03
N MET A 47 18.79 -37.39 5.54
CA MET A 47 17.32 -37.34 5.64
C MET A 47 16.84 -37.33 7.07
N ALA A 48 17.49 -38.05 7.99
CA ALA A 48 17.17 -38.02 9.41
C ALA A 48 17.50 -36.65 10.06
N ALA A 49 18.60 -36.03 9.66
CA ALA A 49 19.01 -34.71 10.16
C ALA A 49 18.15 -33.57 9.63
N GLU A 50 17.65 -33.71 8.40
CA GLU A 50 16.80 -32.72 7.73
C GLU A 50 15.29 -32.96 7.96
N ALA A 51 14.93 -33.98 8.76
CA ALA A 51 13.53 -34.28 9.05
C ALA A 51 12.85 -33.11 9.76
N VAL A 52 11.76 -32.63 9.17
CA VAL A 52 10.94 -31.54 9.72
C VAL A 52 9.60 -32.14 10.14
N ASP A 53 9.16 -31.80 11.34
CA ASP A 53 7.83 -32.19 11.82
C ASP A 53 6.78 -31.31 11.11
N VAL A 54 6.12 -31.90 10.11
CA VAL A 54 5.09 -31.24 9.32
C VAL A 54 3.75 -31.07 10.07
N THR A 55 3.63 -31.62 11.28
CA THR A 55 2.43 -31.44 12.13
C THR A 55 2.49 -30.14 12.93
N LEU A 56 3.67 -29.55 13.06
CA LEU A 56 3.81 -28.26 13.69
C LEU A 56 3.17 -27.17 12.81
N PRO A 57 2.42 -26.23 13.40
CA PRO A 57 1.85 -25.11 12.64
C PRO A 57 2.98 -24.30 11.99
N GLY A 58 2.80 -23.95 10.72
CA GLY A 58 3.70 -23.04 10.01
C GLY A 58 3.79 -21.67 10.68
N ARG A 59 4.77 -20.87 10.28
CA ARG A 59 4.87 -19.47 10.73
C ARG A 59 3.60 -18.73 10.31
N ALA A 60 2.77 -18.34 11.28
CA ALA A 60 1.59 -17.53 10.98
C ALA A 60 2.03 -16.22 10.32
N MET A 61 1.49 -15.94 9.14
CA MET A 61 1.65 -14.63 8.54
C MET A 61 0.86 -13.61 9.37
N PRO A 62 1.45 -12.48 9.78
CA PRO A 62 0.69 -11.46 10.48
C PRO A 62 -0.43 -10.97 9.54
N GLN A 63 -1.67 -11.05 10.03
CA GLN A 63 -2.79 -10.44 9.33
C GLN A 63 -2.71 -8.94 9.53
N GLY A 64 -2.66 -8.20 8.43
CA GLY A 64 -2.83 -6.76 8.46
C GLY A 64 -4.28 -6.43 8.83
N HIS A 65 -4.45 -5.28 9.46
CA HIS A 65 -5.76 -4.69 9.71
C HIS A 65 -5.83 -3.35 9.01
N GLU A 66 -7.00 -3.02 8.55
CA GLU A 66 -7.26 -1.72 7.96
C GLU A 66 -7.15 -0.62 9.01
N HIS A 67 -6.68 0.55 8.58
CA HIS A 67 -6.59 1.70 9.46
C HIS A 67 -8.01 2.19 9.81
N ILE A 68 -8.26 2.52 11.08
CA ILE A 68 -9.59 2.90 11.57
C ILE A 68 -10.24 4.05 10.78
N ILE A 69 -9.45 5.00 10.29
CA ILE A 69 -9.96 6.11 9.45
C ILE A 69 -10.44 5.57 8.09
N SER A 70 -9.70 4.64 7.48
CA SER A 70 -10.11 4.02 6.20
C SER A 70 -11.43 3.29 6.35
N SER A 71 -11.57 2.46 7.38
CA SER A 71 -12.81 1.74 7.65
C SER A 71 -14.01 2.67 7.87
N ILE A 72 -13.80 3.81 8.57
CA ILE A 72 -14.86 4.81 8.77
C ILE A 72 -15.22 5.51 7.46
N ILE A 73 -14.22 5.83 6.62
CA ILE A 73 -14.48 6.45 5.31
C ILE A 73 -15.26 5.48 4.43
N GLU A 74 -14.89 4.21 4.37
CA GLU A 74 -15.64 3.19 3.63
C GLU A 74 -17.08 3.05 4.11
N GLU A 75 -17.32 3.05 5.41
CA GLU A 75 -18.68 3.02 5.97
C GLU A 75 -19.50 4.25 5.54
N MET A 76 -18.88 5.44 5.49
CA MET A 76 -19.52 6.65 4.98
C MET A 76 -19.82 6.54 3.48
N GLU A 77 -18.84 6.07 2.69
CA GLU A 77 -19.00 5.87 1.24
C GLU A 77 -20.13 4.89 0.94
N ASP A 78 -20.17 3.77 1.63
CA ASP A 78 -21.23 2.76 1.49
C ASP A 78 -22.63 3.35 1.82
N PHE A 79 -22.73 4.14 2.89
CA PHE A 79 -23.99 4.81 3.24
C PHE A 79 -24.46 5.74 2.11
N PHE A 80 -23.59 6.64 1.64
CA PHE A 80 -23.94 7.60 0.62
C PHE A 80 -24.20 6.94 -0.75
N ALA A 81 -23.41 5.92 -1.11
CA ALA A 81 -23.65 5.13 -2.32
C ALA A 81 -25.01 4.44 -2.29
N ALA A 82 -25.42 3.90 -1.13
CA ALA A 82 -26.72 3.25 -0.96
C ALA A 82 -27.92 4.20 -1.17
N ILE A 83 -27.73 5.50 -0.95
CA ILE A 83 -28.77 6.52 -1.21
C ILE A 83 -28.58 7.28 -2.54
N GLY A 84 -27.68 6.80 -3.40
CA GLY A 84 -27.54 7.25 -4.79
C GLY A 84 -26.51 8.34 -5.04
N TYR A 85 -25.57 8.57 -4.10
CA TYR A 85 -24.46 9.48 -4.32
C TYR A 85 -23.28 8.75 -4.99
N THR A 86 -22.51 9.47 -5.79
CA THR A 86 -21.20 9.03 -6.28
C THR A 86 -20.09 9.48 -5.31
N VAL A 87 -19.01 8.71 -5.27
CA VAL A 87 -17.79 9.10 -4.55
C VAL A 87 -16.84 9.71 -5.55
N GLU A 88 -16.49 10.95 -5.32
CA GLU A 88 -15.59 11.71 -6.21
C GLU A 88 -14.28 12.02 -5.47
N ASP A 89 -13.16 11.84 -6.17
CA ASP A 89 -11.83 12.18 -5.66
C ASP A 89 -11.25 13.38 -6.42
N GLY A 90 -10.25 14.02 -5.83
CA GLY A 90 -9.58 15.15 -6.42
C GLY A 90 -8.18 15.40 -5.86
N PRO A 91 -7.40 16.28 -6.50
CA PRO A 91 -6.01 16.50 -6.15
C PRO A 91 -5.85 17.05 -4.73
N ARG A 92 -4.79 16.62 -4.04
CA ARG A 92 -4.39 17.18 -2.73
C ARG A 92 -3.62 18.48 -2.87
N ILE A 93 -2.90 18.62 -3.98
CA ILE A 93 -2.24 19.86 -4.40
C ILE A 93 -3.16 20.53 -5.39
N GLU A 94 -3.62 21.72 -5.06
CA GLU A 94 -4.69 22.41 -5.78
C GLU A 94 -4.27 23.85 -6.11
N THR A 95 -4.95 24.46 -7.07
CA THR A 95 -4.78 25.89 -7.33
C THR A 95 -5.70 26.74 -6.45
N GLU A 96 -5.31 27.99 -6.22
CA GLU A 96 -6.16 28.97 -5.54
C GLU A 96 -7.56 29.12 -6.19
N TYR A 97 -7.63 28.91 -7.50
CA TYR A 97 -8.89 28.99 -8.22
C TYR A 97 -9.90 27.97 -7.65
N PHE A 98 -9.53 26.71 -7.60
CA PHE A 98 -10.44 25.64 -7.14
C PHE A 98 -10.63 25.64 -5.61
N ASN A 99 -9.60 26.01 -4.85
CA ASN A 99 -9.70 25.99 -3.40
C ASN A 99 -10.43 27.22 -2.82
N PHE A 100 -10.46 28.33 -3.56
CA PHE A 100 -11.00 29.59 -3.08
C PHE A 100 -11.87 30.33 -4.09
N THR A 101 -11.33 30.72 -5.24
CA THR A 101 -11.97 31.69 -6.16
C THR A 101 -13.28 31.16 -6.69
N ALA A 102 -13.31 29.91 -7.17
CA ALA A 102 -14.52 29.26 -7.68
C ALA A 102 -15.57 28.99 -6.58
N LEU A 103 -15.17 29.02 -5.32
CA LEU A 103 -16.03 28.89 -4.15
C LEU A 103 -16.46 30.24 -3.58
N ASN A 104 -16.25 31.32 -4.35
CA ASN A 104 -16.63 32.69 -3.96
C ASN A 104 -15.90 33.18 -2.68
N THR A 105 -14.69 32.73 -2.42
CA THR A 105 -13.83 33.24 -1.35
C THR A 105 -12.99 34.39 -1.91
N PRO A 106 -13.19 35.64 -1.49
CA PRO A 106 -12.50 36.79 -2.07
C PRO A 106 -11.00 36.81 -1.74
N PRO A 107 -10.18 37.61 -2.49
CA PRO A 107 -8.72 37.65 -2.29
C PRO A 107 -8.27 38.14 -0.91
N ASP A 108 -9.05 38.94 -0.27
CA ASP A 108 -8.80 39.51 1.05
C ASP A 108 -9.32 38.67 2.22
N HIS A 109 -9.88 37.50 1.91
CA HIS A 109 -10.38 36.58 2.94
C HIS A 109 -9.24 36.00 3.80
N PRO A 110 -9.36 36.02 5.15
CA PRO A 110 -8.30 35.56 6.05
C PRO A 110 -7.78 34.15 5.76
N SER A 111 -8.64 33.23 5.37
CA SER A 111 -8.23 31.84 5.07
C SER A 111 -7.29 31.70 3.87
N ARG A 112 -7.11 32.74 3.05
CA ARG A 112 -6.08 32.77 2.01
C ARG A 112 -4.70 33.16 2.54
N SER A 113 -4.61 33.58 3.80
CA SER A 113 -3.32 33.94 4.38
C SER A 113 -2.45 32.68 4.54
N ALA A 114 -1.15 32.87 4.47
CA ALA A 114 -0.20 31.79 4.72
C ALA A 114 -0.17 31.30 6.17
N ARG A 115 -0.89 31.97 7.06
CA ARG A 115 -1.11 31.47 8.42
C ARG A 115 -2.15 30.36 8.45
N ASP A 116 -3.07 30.35 7.46
CA ASP A 116 -4.21 29.44 7.42
C ASP A 116 -4.16 28.48 6.23
N THR A 117 -3.17 28.62 5.31
CA THR A 117 -3.02 27.82 4.11
C THR A 117 -1.55 27.50 3.85
N PHE A 118 -1.25 26.24 3.54
CA PHE A 118 0.08 25.81 3.05
C PHE A 118 0.19 26.06 1.55
N TYR A 119 0.99 27.03 1.17
CA TYR A 119 1.37 27.25 -0.23
C TYR A 119 2.59 26.42 -0.63
N VAL A 120 2.60 25.91 -1.84
CA VAL A 120 3.75 25.19 -2.42
C VAL A 120 4.70 26.24 -3.00
N VAL A 121 5.95 26.22 -2.56
CA VAL A 121 6.99 27.12 -3.06
C VAL A 121 7.88 26.33 -4.01
N ASP A 122 8.17 26.87 -5.19
CA ASP A 122 9.15 26.30 -6.09
C ASP A 122 10.55 26.72 -5.65
N GLU A 123 11.40 25.74 -5.29
CA GLU A 123 12.79 26.00 -4.88
C GLU A 123 13.69 26.44 -6.02
N SER A 124 13.21 26.44 -7.26
CA SER A 124 14.02 26.76 -8.44
C SER A 124 14.48 28.24 -8.52
N ASP A 125 13.89 29.14 -7.72
CA ASP A 125 14.23 30.58 -7.69
C ASP A 125 15.32 30.95 -6.68
N GLY A 126 15.88 29.99 -5.94
CA GLY A 126 16.94 30.23 -4.93
C GLY A 126 18.30 29.71 -5.36
N ALA A 127 19.05 30.46 -6.19
CA ALA A 127 20.39 30.10 -6.63
C ALA A 127 21.47 30.12 -5.52
N ASP A 128 21.16 30.43 -4.27
CA ASP A 128 22.14 30.70 -3.22
C ASP A 128 22.00 29.84 -1.95
N GLY A 129 21.28 28.71 -1.98
CA GLY A 129 21.31 27.73 -0.89
C GLY A 129 20.82 28.23 0.50
N GLN A 130 20.29 29.43 0.59
CA GLN A 130 19.48 29.86 1.70
C GLN A 130 18.04 29.46 1.42
N ALA A 131 17.42 28.72 2.35
CA ALA A 131 15.99 28.57 2.38
C ALA A 131 15.39 29.98 2.34
N THR A 132 15.09 30.44 1.14
CA THR A 132 14.27 31.62 1.00
C THR A 132 12.95 31.23 1.62
N THR A 133 12.60 31.88 2.72
CA THR A 133 11.21 32.06 3.09
C THR A 133 10.58 32.65 1.84
N GLY A 134 10.10 31.73 0.96
CA GLY A 134 9.44 32.13 -0.28
C GLY A 134 8.41 33.16 0.11
N VAL A 135 8.35 34.27 -0.60
CA VAL A 135 7.36 35.28 -0.33
C VAL A 135 6.01 34.62 -0.52
N ILE A 136 5.44 34.30 0.62
CA ILE A 136 4.14 33.68 0.75
C ILE A 136 3.15 34.62 0.04
N GLY A 137 2.64 34.22 -1.13
CA GLY A 137 1.73 35.02 -1.91
C GLY A 137 1.99 35.03 -3.43
N GLU A 138 3.11 34.48 -3.92
CA GLU A 138 3.38 34.40 -5.36
C GLU A 138 3.02 33.03 -5.99
N SER A 139 2.93 31.96 -5.18
CA SER A 139 2.45 30.69 -5.67
C SER A 139 0.92 30.64 -5.65
N ASN A 140 0.32 30.29 -6.79
CA ASN A 140 -1.12 30.00 -6.89
C ASN A 140 -1.45 28.52 -6.60
N VAL A 141 -0.46 27.75 -6.12
CA VAL A 141 -0.56 26.33 -5.83
C VAL A 141 -0.42 26.11 -4.31
N LEU A 142 -1.29 25.29 -3.77
CA LEU A 142 -1.42 25.06 -2.34
C LEU A 142 -1.82 23.62 -2.01
N LEU A 143 -1.66 23.23 -0.75
CA LEU A 143 -2.29 22.04 -0.22
C LEU A 143 -3.76 22.36 0.11
N ARG A 144 -4.70 21.61 -0.44
CA ARG A 144 -6.14 21.89 -0.27
C ARG A 144 -6.52 22.00 1.20
N THR A 145 -7.23 23.06 1.56
CA THR A 145 -7.70 23.30 2.92
C THR A 145 -9.05 22.65 3.22
N GLN A 146 -9.71 22.16 2.19
CA GLN A 146 -11.04 21.54 2.20
C GLN A 146 -11.18 20.65 0.96
N THR A 147 -12.17 19.75 0.97
CA THR A 147 -12.48 18.91 -0.20
C THR A 147 -13.43 19.58 -1.18
N SER A 148 -13.86 20.81 -0.91
CA SER A 148 -14.80 21.58 -1.74
C SER A 148 -14.32 21.83 -3.18
N GLY A 149 -12.99 21.83 -3.43
CA GLY A 149 -12.45 21.92 -4.78
C GLY A 149 -12.94 20.79 -5.69
N VAL A 150 -13.15 19.59 -5.13
CA VAL A 150 -13.71 18.44 -5.86
C VAL A 150 -15.12 18.74 -6.38
N GLN A 151 -15.93 19.45 -5.60
CA GLN A 151 -17.27 19.87 -6.03
C GLN A 151 -17.20 20.75 -7.30
N VAL A 152 -16.22 21.66 -7.36
CA VAL A 152 -16.01 22.53 -8.52
C VAL A 152 -15.58 21.70 -9.74
N HIS A 153 -14.63 20.79 -9.58
CA HIS A 153 -14.20 19.88 -10.65
C HIS A 153 -15.39 19.06 -11.18
N THR A 154 -16.21 18.50 -10.28
CA THR A 154 -17.38 17.74 -10.65
C THR A 154 -18.41 18.59 -11.42
N MET A 155 -18.73 19.80 -10.94
CA MET A 155 -19.65 20.71 -11.63
C MET A 155 -19.15 21.21 -12.99
N GLN A 156 -17.83 21.23 -13.19
CA GLN A 156 -17.26 21.54 -14.51
C GLN A 156 -17.29 20.35 -15.46
N ALA A 157 -17.17 19.12 -14.93
CA ALA A 157 -17.11 17.91 -15.72
C ALA A 157 -18.49 17.38 -16.14
N GLN A 158 -19.53 17.61 -15.33
CA GLN A 158 -20.87 17.06 -15.56
C GLN A 158 -21.99 18.06 -15.29
N LYS A 159 -23.14 17.81 -15.91
CA LYS A 159 -24.36 18.62 -15.73
C LYS A 159 -25.25 18.00 -14.64
N PRO A 160 -26.04 18.80 -13.93
CA PRO A 160 -27.07 18.27 -13.03
C PRO A 160 -28.01 17.28 -13.71
N PRO A 161 -28.55 16.27 -12.97
CA PRO A 161 -28.44 16.15 -11.52
C PRO A 161 -27.07 15.68 -11.04
N ILE A 162 -26.58 16.22 -9.91
CA ILE A 162 -25.34 15.84 -9.25
C ILE A 162 -25.66 15.44 -7.81
N TYR A 163 -25.26 14.26 -7.42
CA TYR A 163 -25.31 13.75 -6.06
C TYR A 163 -23.94 13.14 -5.78
N MET A 164 -23.09 13.80 -5.00
CA MET A 164 -21.72 13.32 -4.76
C MET A 164 -21.28 13.56 -3.33
N ILE A 165 -20.33 12.75 -2.89
CA ILE A 165 -19.48 13.03 -1.74
C ILE A 165 -18.02 13.08 -2.15
N ALA A 166 -17.22 13.86 -1.43
CA ALA A 166 -15.78 13.99 -1.63
C ALA A 166 -15.06 13.74 -0.30
N PRO A 167 -14.71 12.48 0.01
CA PRO A 167 -13.84 12.17 1.14
C PRO A 167 -12.39 12.51 0.82
N GLY A 168 -11.59 12.90 1.82
CA GLY A 168 -10.17 13.07 1.60
C GLY A 168 -9.44 13.86 2.67
N ASN A 169 -8.11 13.82 2.54
CA ASN A 169 -7.22 14.58 3.40
C ASN A 169 -7.25 16.06 3.05
N VAL A 170 -7.21 16.88 4.08
CA VAL A 170 -7.11 18.35 4.00
C VAL A 170 -6.01 18.85 4.93
N PHE A 171 -5.50 20.04 4.67
CA PHE A 171 -4.30 20.56 5.29
C PHE A 171 -4.52 21.99 5.76
N ARG A 172 -4.19 22.25 7.04
CA ARG A 172 -4.22 23.59 7.64
C ARG A 172 -3.00 23.76 8.53
N PRO A 173 -2.32 24.92 8.53
CA PRO A 173 -1.13 25.15 9.36
C PRO A 173 -1.48 25.40 10.83
N ASP A 174 -2.43 24.65 11.37
CA ASP A 174 -2.78 24.68 12.78
C ASP A 174 -1.64 24.08 13.62
N ALA A 175 -1.38 24.66 14.76
CA ALA A 175 -0.46 24.10 15.74
C ALA A 175 -1.01 22.75 16.24
N ALA A 176 -0.18 21.71 16.23
CA ALA A 176 -0.59 20.40 16.71
C ALA A 176 -0.89 20.44 18.21
N ASP A 177 -2.10 20.10 18.59
CA ASP A 177 -2.57 19.96 19.96
C ASP A 177 -3.44 18.68 20.09
N PRO A 178 -4.02 18.37 21.26
CA PRO A 178 -4.89 17.20 21.41
C PRO A 178 -6.14 17.17 20.51
N CYS A 179 -6.53 18.32 19.95
CA CYS A 179 -7.74 18.48 19.13
C CYS A 179 -7.48 18.88 17.68
N HIS A 180 -6.25 19.30 17.34
CA HIS A 180 -5.89 19.81 16.02
C HIS A 180 -4.65 19.12 15.48
N LEU A 181 -4.71 18.75 14.22
CA LEU A 181 -3.58 18.27 13.44
C LEU A 181 -3.49 19.06 12.14
N PRO A 182 -2.27 19.32 11.64
CA PRO A 182 -2.10 20.05 10.37
C PRO A 182 -2.64 19.28 9.16
N GLN A 183 -2.88 17.99 9.30
CA GLN A 183 -3.54 17.14 8.33
C GLN A 183 -4.68 16.40 9.01
N PHE A 184 -5.88 16.47 8.43
CA PHE A 184 -7.04 15.71 8.89
C PHE A 184 -7.91 15.29 7.71
N HIS A 185 -9.01 14.56 7.96
CA HIS A 185 -9.91 14.08 6.93
C HIS A 185 -11.23 14.83 6.98
N GLN A 186 -11.77 15.13 5.81
CA GLN A 186 -13.12 15.66 5.61
C GLN A 186 -13.90 14.76 4.66
N VAL A 187 -15.21 14.77 4.81
CA VAL A 187 -16.15 14.27 3.82
C VAL A 187 -17.16 15.40 3.57
N GLU A 188 -17.20 15.89 2.35
CA GLU A 188 -18.14 16.90 1.93
C GLU A 188 -19.15 16.29 0.94
N GLY A 189 -20.38 16.78 0.97
CA GLY A 189 -21.42 16.37 0.05
C GLY A 189 -21.96 17.53 -0.78
N LEU A 190 -22.29 17.25 -2.04
CA LEU A 190 -22.95 18.20 -2.94
C LEU A 190 -24.16 17.55 -3.59
N VAL A 191 -25.27 18.26 -3.56
CA VAL A 191 -26.46 17.93 -4.35
C VAL A 191 -26.88 19.14 -5.20
N VAL A 192 -27.00 18.91 -6.49
CA VAL A 192 -27.50 19.91 -7.44
C VAL A 192 -28.60 19.25 -8.28
N ASP A 193 -29.85 19.58 -7.99
CA ASP A 193 -30.99 19.04 -8.72
C ASP A 193 -32.18 20.00 -8.61
N LYS A 194 -33.25 19.72 -9.37
CA LYS A 194 -34.51 20.47 -9.33
C LYS A 194 -35.26 20.14 -8.05
N GLY A 195 -35.78 21.18 -7.40
CA GLY A 195 -36.67 21.05 -6.23
C GLY A 195 -35.95 20.69 -4.91
N ILE A 196 -34.63 20.67 -4.88
CA ILE A 196 -33.86 20.47 -3.65
C ILE A 196 -34.13 21.63 -2.68
N THR A 197 -34.38 21.28 -1.43
CA THR A 197 -34.70 22.19 -0.34
C THR A 197 -33.77 22.03 0.85
N PHE A 198 -33.85 22.98 1.79
CA PHE A 198 -33.15 22.85 3.07
C PHE A 198 -33.64 21.62 3.89
N GLY A 199 -34.88 21.19 3.66
CA GLY A 199 -35.43 19.96 4.25
C GLY A 199 -34.69 18.72 3.79
N ASP A 200 -34.29 18.66 2.52
CA ASP A 200 -33.53 17.53 1.95
C ASP A 200 -32.14 17.48 2.56
N LEU A 201 -31.46 18.62 2.72
CA LEU A 201 -30.17 18.68 3.41
C LEU A 201 -30.27 18.15 4.84
N LYS A 202 -31.27 18.63 5.60
CA LYS A 202 -31.48 18.16 7.00
C LYS A 202 -31.81 16.69 7.06
N GLY A 203 -32.64 16.20 6.15
CA GLY A 203 -33.04 14.80 6.07
C GLY A 203 -31.86 13.87 5.77
N THR A 204 -31.00 14.28 4.83
CA THR A 204 -29.79 13.53 4.49
C THR A 204 -28.82 13.47 5.68
N LEU A 205 -28.57 14.61 6.34
CA LEU A 205 -27.70 14.65 7.52
C LEU A 205 -28.27 13.85 8.70
N ASP A 206 -29.57 13.91 8.96
CA ASP A 206 -30.21 13.12 10.03
C ASP A 206 -30.11 11.61 9.74
N ALA A 207 -30.37 11.20 8.50
CA ALA A 207 -30.22 9.80 8.09
C ALA A 207 -28.77 9.31 8.24
N PHE A 208 -27.79 10.11 7.80
CA PHE A 208 -26.39 9.82 7.95
C PHE A 208 -25.97 9.68 9.42
N ILE A 209 -26.31 10.65 10.26
CA ILE A 209 -25.97 10.62 11.68
C ILE A 209 -26.58 9.41 12.39
N ARG A 210 -27.80 9.04 12.06
CA ARG A 210 -28.44 7.84 12.63
C ARG A 210 -27.78 6.55 12.15
N ALA A 211 -27.35 6.49 10.92
CA ALA A 211 -26.62 5.33 10.39
C ALA A 211 -25.28 5.15 11.09
N MET A 212 -24.50 6.21 11.20
CA MET A 212 -23.15 6.17 11.78
C MET A 212 -23.13 6.07 13.32
N PHE A 213 -24.05 6.73 14.00
CA PHE A 213 -24.00 6.89 15.46
C PHE A 213 -25.19 6.27 16.21
N GLY A 214 -26.07 5.59 15.49
CA GLY A 214 -27.23 4.91 16.03
C GLY A 214 -28.52 5.74 16.02
N PRO A 215 -29.68 5.08 16.00
CA PRO A 215 -30.99 5.70 15.75
C PRO A 215 -31.46 6.67 16.85
N GLU A 216 -30.91 6.55 18.05
CA GLU A 216 -31.28 7.36 19.20
C GLU A 216 -30.55 8.72 19.26
N ARG A 217 -29.63 8.99 18.31
CA ARG A 217 -28.90 10.25 18.27
C ARG A 217 -29.81 11.39 17.88
N LYS A 218 -29.76 12.46 18.69
CA LYS A 218 -30.51 13.70 18.43
C LYS A 218 -29.60 14.67 17.69
N THR A 219 -30.08 15.19 16.58
CA THR A 219 -29.42 16.22 15.78
C THR A 219 -29.93 17.61 16.17
N ARG A 220 -29.05 18.61 16.07
CA ARG A 220 -29.40 20.04 16.15
C ARG A 220 -28.88 20.72 14.89
N TYR A 221 -29.68 21.60 14.33
CA TYR A 221 -29.38 22.35 13.11
C TYR A 221 -29.48 23.87 13.40
#